data_8a02852ebc9a2f9cee3148f48f80569d
#
_entry.id   8a02852ebc9a2f9cee3148f48f80569d
#
_cell.length_a   1.000
_cell.length_b   1.000
_cell.length_c   1.000
_cell.angle_alpha   90.00
_cell.angle_beta   90.00
_cell.angle_gamma   90.00
#
_symmetry.space_group_name_H-M   'P 1'
#
loop_
_entity.id
_entity.type
_entity.pdbx_description
1 polymer ?
#
loop_
_entity_poly.entity_id
_entity_poly.type
_entity_poly.pdbx_seq_one_letter_code
_entity_poly.pdbx_strand_id
1 'polypeptide(L)'
;MMKFHILTLFPEMVQQGLATSILGRAAEKDLISIDAVNIRDYTQDKHGKVDDYTYGGGAGMLMQAQPVYDAYRSVAGEKKIRCVYLTPQGEPFTQKKAKELSGEEELVLLCGHYEGIDERVLEEVVTDYISIGDYVLTGGELAAMVVVDAVARLVPEVLNNDESAETESFHNDLLEYPQYSRPEDWHGKKVPEVLLSGNHKKISAWRREQSERRTEERRPDLYAKYQEKQRVIKKLSAKKRIFIHMMETLSRGLGEVLYSEGKNVLIYLPEIGNAMLNAEDEEHLEKMLPLIPKAVSEHSIVTVTDRWNERVSEILGYHGSMLCSQACYTRGEPLPVKHKDIRQLTVEEIPYVAEHYHLGDEIYVRERIAAGDVFGIYIEGKLCGFIGCHNDGSMGMLYVEDAYRRQGLAASLEGYLINKQREQGMIPYAHIVNGNEASIQLQERLGLNL
;
A
#
# COMPACT_ATOMS: atom_id res chain seq x y z
N MET A 1 7.49 -11.13 -12.12
CA MET A 1 6.55 -12.29 -12.01
C MET A 1 6.49 -12.74 -10.56
N MET A 2 5.34 -12.61 -9.93
CA MET A 2 5.12 -13.07 -8.55
C MET A 2 4.82 -14.58 -8.54
N LYS A 3 5.42 -15.33 -7.60
CA LYS A 3 5.23 -16.78 -7.50
C LYS A 3 4.48 -17.16 -6.23
N PHE A 4 3.42 -17.95 -6.37
CA PHE A 4 2.66 -18.54 -5.28
C PHE A 4 2.92 -20.04 -5.21
N HIS A 5 3.47 -20.51 -4.10
CA HIS A 5 3.68 -21.93 -3.83
C HIS A 5 2.69 -22.36 -2.75
N ILE A 6 1.76 -23.26 -3.08
CA ILE A 6 0.70 -23.67 -2.18
C ILE A 6 0.97 -25.10 -1.73
N LEU A 7 1.43 -25.25 -0.49
CA LEU A 7 1.68 -26.56 0.12
C LEU A 7 0.35 -27.13 0.62
N THR A 8 -0.11 -28.20 0.04
CA THR A 8 -1.46 -28.76 0.25
C THR A 8 -1.49 -30.28 0.14
N LEU A 9 -2.54 -30.91 0.66
CA LEU A 9 -2.86 -32.32 0.42
C LEU A 9 -3.78 -32.53 -0.82
N PHE A 10 -4.28 -31.43 -1.41
CA PHE A 10 -5.26 -31.45 -2.51
C PHE A 10 -4.88 -30.47 -3.63
N PRO A 11 -3.74 -30.71 -4.32
CA PRO A 11 -3.25 -29.79 -5.34
C PRO A 11 -4.24 -29.56 -6.49
N GLU A 12 -5.02 -30.58 -6.88
CA GLU A 12 -6.01 -30.46 -7.97
C GLU A 12 -7.10 -29.43 -7.64
N MET A 13 -7.53 -29.37 -6.38
CA MET A 13 -8.53 -28.40 -5.93
C MET A 13 -8.05 -26.95 -6.14
N VAL A 14 -6.81 -26.70 -5.78
CA VAL A 14 -6.18 -25.39 -5.92
C VAL A 14 -5.94 -25.02 -7.36
N GLN A 15 -5.34 -25.93 -8.14
CA GLN A 15 -5.07 -25.73 -9.57
C GLN A 15 -6.32 -25.44 -10.37
N GLN A 16 -7.38 -26.25 -10.20
CA GLN A 16 -8.65 -26.03 -10.91
C GLN A 16 -9.32 -24.71 -10.51
N GLY A 17 -9.26 -24.34 -9.23
CA GLY A 17 -9.88 -23.11 -8.73
C GLY A 17 -9.20 -21.83 -9.23
N LEU A 18 -7.88 -21.85 -9.37
CA LEU A 18 -7.09 -20.65 -9.70
C LEU A 18 -6.70 -20.54 -11.18
N ALA A 19 -6.82 -21.61 -11.97
CA ALA A 19 -6.42 -21.64 -13.39
C ALA A 19 -7.43 -20.97 -14.35
N THR A 20 -8.41 -20.24 -13.85
CA THR A 20 -9.49 -19.68 -14.67
C THR A 20 -9.56 -18.15 -14.57
N SER A 21 -10.34 -17.53 -15.49
CA SER A 21 -10.68 -16.11 -15.49
C SER A 21 -9.45 -15.18 -15.50
N ILE A 22 -9.37 -14.23 -14.57
CA ILE A 22 -8.30 -13.22 -14.49
C ILE A 22 -6.97 -13.87 -14.11
N LEU A 23 -6.97 -14.73 -13.09
CA LEU A 23 -5.75 -15.41 -12.61
C LEU A 23 -5.16 -16.34 -13.67
N GLY A 24 -6.00 -17.14 -14.36
CA GLY A 24 -5.54 -17.99 -15.46
C GLY A 24 -4.87 -17.18 -16.57
N ARG A 25 -5.46 -16.04 -16.97
CA ARG A 25 -4.87 -15.13 -17.97
C ARG A 25 -3.59 -14.45 -17.49
N ALA A 26 -3.49 -14.13 -16.20
CA ALA A 26 -2.29 -13.56 -15.61
C ALA A 26 -1.14 -14.57 -15.60
N ALA A 27 -1.44 -15.84 -15.31
CA ALA A 27 -0.48 -16.93 -15.40
C ALA A 27 -0.02 -17.19 -16.85
N GLU A 28 -0.95 -17.18 -17.84
CA GLU A 28 -0.62 -17.30 -19.27
C GLU A 28 0.27 -16.16 -19.79
N LYS A 29 0.25 -15.00 -19.13
CA LYS A 29 1.09 -13.84 -19.46
C LYS A 29 2.39 -13.75 -18.64
N ASP A 30 2.69 -14.76 -17.84
CA ASP A 30 3.84 -14.79 -16.94
C ASP A 30 3.90 -13.62 -15.92
N LEU A 31 2.75 -13.04 -15.58
CA LEU A 31 2.65 -12.01 -14.53
C LEU A 31 2.72 -12.64 -13.16
N ILE A 32 2.08 -13.81 -13.00
CA ILE A 32 2.07 -14.63 -11.79
C ILE A 32 2.37 -16.09 -12.15
N SER A 33 2.85 -16.86 -11.19
CA SER A 33 2.86 -18.33 -11.27
C SER A 33 2.21 -18.93 -10.03
N ILE A 34 1.46 -20.02 -10.21
CA ILE A 34 0.77 -20.72 -9.13
C ILE A 34 1.18 -22.19 -9.19
N ASP A 35 1.91 -22.60 -8.16
CA ASP A 35 2.44 -23.96 -8.03
C ASP A 35 1.79 -24.63 -6.80
N ALA A 36 1.01 -25.69 -7.02
CA ALA A 36 0.39 -26.45 -5.95
C ALA A 36 1.22 -27.70 -5.67
N VAL A 37 1.92 -27.67 -4.54
CA VAL A 37 2.86 -28.73 -4.11
C VAL A 37 2.14 -29.73 -3.22
N ASN A 38 2.14 -30.98 -3.61
CA ASN A 38 1.52 -32.04 -2.82
C ASN A 38 2.42 -32.47 -1.67
N ILE A 39 2.04 -32.17 -0.43
CA ILE A 39 2.79 -32.56 0.76
C ILE A 39 2.99 -34.08 0.87
N ARG A 40 2.06 -34.90 0.30
CA ARG A 40 2.19 -36.37 0.31
C ARG A 40 3.37 -36.88 -0.47
N ASP A 41 3.88 -36.15 -1.44
CA ASP A 41 5.03 -36.56 -2.26
C ASP A 41 6.35 -36.52 -1.47
N TYR A 42 6.33 -35.91 -0.29
CA TYR A 42 7.51 -35.75 0.59
C TYR A 42 7.47 -36.64 1.83
N THR A 43 6.50 -37.55 1.98
CA THR A 43 6.51 -38.55 3.03
C THR A 43 7.39 -39.77 2.64
N GLN A 44 8.06 -40.33 3.60
CA GLN A 44 8.79 -41.59 3.43
C GLN A 44 7.92 -42.83 3.67
N ASP A 45 6.67 -42.63 4.07
CA ASP A 45 5.73 -43.74 4.29
C ASP A 45 5.27 -44.37 2.97
N LYS A 46 5.27 -45.69 2.90
CA LYS A 46 4.91 -46.47 1.69
C LYS A 46 3.48 -46.23 1.19
N HIS A 47 2.59 -45.79 2.06
CA HIS A 47 1.18 -45.57 1.76
C HIS A 47 0.85 -44.07 1.62
N GLY A 48 1.88 -43.19 1.58
CA GLY A 48 1.69 -41.74 1.45
C GLY A 48 1.09 -41.12 2.73
N LYS A 49 1.30 -41.74 3.91
CA LYS A 49 0.78 -41.23 5.19
C LYS A 49 1.57 -39.96 5.59
N VAL A 50 0.82 -38.89 5.90
CA VAL A 50 1.37 -37.57 6.28
C VAL A 50 0.84 -37.10 7.64
N ASP A 51 0.07 -37.94 8.33
CA ASP A 51 -0.62 -37.64 9.58
C ASP A 51 -0.35 -38.70 10.64
N ASP A 52 -0.48 -38.34 11.92
CA ASP A 52 -0.37 -39.28 13.03
C ASP A 52 -1.24 -38.82 14.21
N TYR A 53 -1.38 -39.65 15.24
CA TYR A 53 -2.08 -39.31 16.48
C TYR A 53 -1.36 -38.21 17.25
N THR A 54 -2.16 -37.33 17.87
CA THR A 54 -1.61 -36.26 18.71
C THR A 54 -1.05 -36.82 20.04
N TYR A 55 0.10 -36.32 20.44
CA TYR A 55 0.59 -36.59 21.81
C TYR A 55 -0.37 -35.99 22.84
N GLY A 56 -0.58 -36.69 23.93
CA GLY A 56 -1.52 -36.29 24.98
C GLY A 56 -2.96 -36.79 24.77
N GLY A 57 -3.22 -37.44 23.64
CA GLY A 57 -4.54 -37.96 23.30
C GLY A 57 -5.46 -36.88 22.71
N GLY A 58 -6.63 -37.27 22.27
CA GLY A 58 -7.61 -36.44 21.62
C GLY A 58 -8.25 -37.15 20.43
N ALA A 59 -9.32 -36.60 19.87
CA ALA A 59 -9.92 -37.05 18.63
C ALA A 59 -9.18 -36.42 17.43
N GLY A 60 -9.03 -37.19 16.35
CA GLY A 60 -8.44 -36.70 15.11
C GLY A 60 -6.96 -37.00 14.93
N MET A 61 -6.42 -36.54 13.83
CA MET A 61 -5.04 -36.75 13.38
C MET A 61 -4.35 -35.39 13.24
N LEU A 62 -3.03 -35.38 13.29
CA LEU A 62 -2.20 -34.19 13.13
C LEU A 62 -1.25 -34.40 11.96
N MET A 63 -1.05 -33.41 11.11
CA MET A 63 -0.05 -33.47 10.04
C MET A 63 1.36 -33.55 10.63
N GLN A 64 2.13 -34.50 10.12
CA GLN A 64 3.52 -34.74 10.59
C GLN A 64 4.46 -33.61 10.16
N ALA A 65 5.44 -33.29 11.01
CA ALA A 65 6.40 -32.22 10.75
C ALA A 65 7.26 -32.47 9.52
N GLN A 66 7.83 -33.68 9.35
CA GLN A 66 8.83 -33.96 8.31
C GLN A 66 8.28 -33.76 6.87
N PRO A 67 7.11 -34.31 6.47
CA PRO A 67 6.59 -34.10 5.12
C PRO A 67 6.32 -32.61 4.82
N VAL A 68 5.84 -31.84 5.80
CA VAL A 68 5.60 -30.39 5.64
C VAL A 68 6.93 -29.65 5.48
N TYR A 69 7.93 -29.97 6.30
CA TYR A 69 9.25 -29.38 6.22
C TYR A 69 9.92 -29.64 4.86
N ASP A 70 9.92 -30.90 4.39
CA ASP A 70 10.53 -31.30 3.14
C ASP A 70 9.81 -30.66 1.93
N ALA A 71 8.48 -30.54 1.98
CA ALA A 71 7.71 -29.82 0.99
C ALA A 71 8.08 -28.32 0.94
N TYR A 72 8.22 -27.65 2.10
CA TYR A 72 8.69 -26.27 2.18
C TYR A 72 10.12 -26.14 1.61
N ARG A 73 11.03 -27.01 2.01
CA ARG A 73 12.43 -26.99 1.55
C ARG A 73 12.57 -27.27 0.06
N SER A 74 11.68 -28.06 -0.53
CA SER A 74 11.67 -28.30 -1.99
C SER A 74 11.45 -27.04 -2.79
N VAL A 75 10.70 -26.10 -2.25
CA VAL A 75 10.40 -24.78 -2.85
C VAL A 75 11.46 -23.76 -2.46
N ALA A 76 11.74 -23.64 -1.17
CA ALA A 76 12.62 -22.60 -0.65
C ALA A 76 14.12 -22.88 -0.89
N GLY A 77 14.52 -24.16 -1.05
CA GLY A 77 15.93 -24.53 -1.11
C GLY A 77 16.65 -24.08 0.17
N GLU A 78 17.74 -23.36 0.05
CA GLU A 78 18.50 -22.79 1.18
C GLU A 78 17.97 -21.40 1.60
N LYS A 79 17.08 -20.80 0.81
CA LYS A 79 16.49 -19.48 1.11
C LYS A 79 15.43 -19.59 2.20
N LYS A 80 15.11 -18.46 2.82
CA LYS A 80 13.93 -18.30 3.65
C LYS A 80 12.90 -17.50 2.85
N ILE A 81 11.84 -18.18 2.39
CA ILE A 81 10.72 -17.55 1.69
C ILE A 81 9.62 -17.28 2.71
N ARG A 82 8.93 -16.15 2.58
CA ARG A 82 7.79 -15.81 3.44
C ARG A 82 6.72 -16.90 3.35
N CYS A 83 6.37 -17.49 4.50
CA CYS A 83 5.48 -18.63 4.60
C CYS A 83 4.26 -18.28 5.45
N VAL A 84 3.10 -18.22 4.82
CA VAL A 84 1.81 -17.91 5.43
C VAL A 84 1.07 -19.19 5.78
N TYR A 85 0.85 -19.45 7.05
CA TYR A 85 -0.02 -20.51 7.51
C TYR A 85 -1.46 -20.03 7.64
N LEU A 86 -2.38 -20.70 6.97
CA LEU A 86 -3.78 -20.34 6.95
C LEU A 86 -4.53 -21.06 8.06
N THR A 87 -4.91 -20.29 9.09
CA THR A 87 -5.45 -20.82 10.34
C THR A 87 -6.41 -19.84 11.01
N PRO A 88 -7.47 -20.30 11.70
CA PRO A 88 -8.33 -19.43 12.50
C PRO A 88 -7.60 -18.67 13.63
N GLN A 89 -6.41 -19.12 14.02
CA GLN A 89 -5.60 -18.50 15.07
C GLN A 89 -4.81 -17.27 14.59
N GLY A 90 -4.79 -17.04 13.27
CA GLY A 90 -4.02 -15.96 12.65
C GLY A 90 -4.67 -14.58 12.75
N GLU A 91 -3.90 -13.56 12.39
CA GLU A 91 -4.45 -12.21 12.22
C GLU A 91 -5.47 -12.16 11.07
N PRO A 92 -6.51 -11.32 11.18
CA PRO A 92 -7.51 -11.19 10.12
C PRO A 92 -6.89 -10.72 8.80
N PHE A 93 -7.15 -11.43 7.71
CA PHE A 93 -6.77 -11.04 6.37
C PHE A 93 -7.56 -9.80 5.92
N THR A 94 -6.86 -8.77 5.51
CA THR A 94 -7.42 -7.49 5.07
C THR A 94 -6.83 -7.06 3.74
N GLN A 95 -7.43 -6.06 3.08
CA GLN A 95 -6.87 -5.46 1.86
C GLN A 95 -5.45 -4.92 2.09
N LYS A 96 -5.18 -4.38 3.28
CA LYS A 96 -3.84 -3.93 3.70
C LYS A 96 -2.84 -5.09 3.70
N LYS A 97 -3.20 -6.24 4.32
CA LYS A 97 -2.34 -7.43 4.33
C LYS A 97 -2.14 -7.98 2.91
N ALA A 98 -3.18 -7.96 2.07
CA ALA A 98 -3.05 -8.36 0.66
C ALA A 98 -2.03 -7.48 -0.09
N LYS A 99 -2.06 -6.16 0.14
CA LYS A 99 -1.10 -5.22 -0.45
C LYS A 99 0.32 -5.42 0.07
N GLU A 100 0.48 -5.68 1.36
CA GLU A 100 1.78 -6.04 1.95
C GLU A 100 2.36 -7.29 1.28
N LEU A 101 1.56 -8.35 1.16
CA LEU A 101 1.98 -9.62 0.54
C LEU A 101 2.24 -9.49 -0.97
N SER A 102 1.59 -8.56 -1.67
CA SER A 102 1.80 -8.35 -3.11
C SER A 102 3.16 -7.73 -3.45
N GLY A 103 3.88 -7.22 -2.46
CA GLY A 103 5.27 -6.75 -2.59
C GLY A 103 6.32 -7.85 -2.63
N GLU A 104 5.96 -9.09 -2.32
CA GLU A 104 6.88 -10.23 -2.32
C GLU A 104 7.10 -10.77 -3.75
N GLU A 105 8.31 -11.27 -4.02
CA GLU A 105 8.59 -11.97 -5.28
C GLU A 105 8.07 -13.41 -5.27
N GLU A 106 8.15 -14.06 -4.11
CA GLU A 106 7.75 -15.45 -3.88
C GLU A 106 7.02 -15.57 -2.54
N LEU A 107 5.90 -16.29 -2.51
CA LEU A 107 5.07 -16.49 -1.33
C LEU A 107 4.71 -17.96 -1.18
N VAL A 108 4.96 -18.54 0.00
CA VAL A 108 4.49 -19.87 0.36
C VAL A 108 3.20 -19.76 1.15
N LEU A 109 2.17 -20.52 0.76
CA LEU A 109 0.89 -20.65 1.46
C LEU A 109 0.78 -22.08 1.99
N LEU A 110 0.79 -22.26 3.30
CA LEU A 110 0.70 -23.56 3.95
C LEU A 110 -0.75 -23.85 4.32
N CYS A 111 -1.31 -24.90 3.74
CA CYS A 111 -2.67 -25.38 4.02
C CYS A 111 -2.64 -26.49 5.06
N GLY A 112 -3.18 -26.21 6.24
CA GLY A 112 -3.42 -27.23 7.26
C GLY A 112 -4.64 -28.10 6.95
N HIS A 113 -4.62 -29.32 7.49
CA HIS A 113 -5.74 -30.26 7.43
C HIS A 113 -5.85 -31.03 8.75
N TYR A 114 -6.89 -31.84 8.92
CA TYR A 114 -7.17 -32.58 10.14
C TYR A 114 -7.31 -31.65 11.39
N GLU A 115 -6.59 -31.94 12.48
CA GLU A 115 -6.55 -31.09 13.69
C GLU A 115 -5.46 -29.99 13.60
N GLY A 116 -4.75 -29.92 12.48
CA GLY A 116 -3.69 -28.96 12.24
C GLY A 116 -2.36 -29.61 11.85
N ILE A 117 -1.28 -28.88 12.08
CA ILE A 117 0.10 -29.26 11.73
C ILE A 117 0.93 -29.30 13.01
N ASP A 118 1.92 -30.19 13.07
CA ASP A 118 2.86 -30.29 14.20
C ASP A 118 3.54 -28.93 14.45
N GLU A 119 3.43 -28.45 15.70
CA GLU A 119 3.89 -27.11 16.09
C GLU A 119 5.37 -26.86 15.78
N ARG A 120 6.21 -27.89 15.90
CA ARG A 120 7.66 -27.79 15.69
C ARG A 120 8.03 -27.35 14.27
N VAL A 121 7.27 -27.78 13.25
CA VAL A 121 7.51 -27.33 11.87
C VAL A 121 6.92 -25.96 11.63
N LEU A 122 5.81 -25.62 12.30
CA LEU A 122 5.25 -24.26 12.22
C LEU A 122 6.25 -23.23 12.76
N GLU A 123 6.85 -23.48 13.92
CA GLU A 123 7.90 -22.64 14.51
C GLU A 123 9.13 -22.47 13.60
N GLU A 124 9.44 -23.48 12.79
CA GLU A 124 10.62 -23.49 11.90
C GLU A 124 10.38 -22.74 10.59
N VAL A 125 9.20 -22.89 9.95
CA VAL A 125 8.98 -22.42 8.58
C VAL A 125 8.00 -21.27 8.44
N VAL A 126 7.06 -21.09 9.38
CA VAL A 126 6.00 -20.09 9.27
C VAL A 126 6.51 -18.70 9.67
N THR A 127 6.19 -17.72 8.87
CA THR A 127 6.46 -16.31 9.16
C THR A 127 5.20 -15.55 9.56
N ASP A 128 4.06 -15.94 9.03
CA ASP A 128 2.78 -15.27 9.23
C ASP A 128 1.66 -16.28 9.48
N TYR A 129 0.80 -15.99 10.44
CA TYR A 129 -0.43 -16.73 10.72
C TYR A 129 -1.60 -15.85 10.27
N ILE A 130 -2.41 -16.32 9.31
CA ILE A 130 -3.50 -15.52 8.72
C ILE A 130 -4.83 -16.26 8.79
N SER A 131 -5.88 -15.55 9.24
CA SER A 131 -7.26 -15.99 9.26
C SER A 131 -8.09 -15.22 8.21
N ILE A 132 -8.91 -15.92 7.44
CA ILE A 132 -9.87 -15.27 6.52
C ILE A 132 -11.23 -14.98 7.17
N GLY A 133 -11.38 -15.21 8.47
CA GLY A 133 -12.61 -14.93 9.24
C GLY A 133 -12.80 -15.89 10.41
N ASP A 134 -13.72 -15.54 11.30
CA ASP A 134 -14.02 -16.26 12.54
C ASP A 134 -14.94 -17.47 12.28
N TYR A 135 -14.47 -18.42 11.48
CA TYR A 135 -15.13 -19.68 11.19
C TYR A 135 -14.10 -20.75 10.83
N VAL A 136 -14.49 -22.02 10.98
CA VAL A 136 -13.62 -23.17 10.72
C VAL A 136 -13.97 -23.81 9.39
N LEU A 137 -12.95 -24.07 8.58
CA LEU A 137 -13.02 -24.83 7.34
C LEU A 137 -12.46 -26.24 7.52
N THR A 138 -12.72 -27.11 6.56
CA THR A 138 -12.22 -28.50 6.56
C THR A 138 -10.71 -28.60 6.24
N GLY A 139 -10.13 -27.52 5.64
CA GLY A 139 -8.73 -27.41 5.27
C GLY A 139 -8.37 -25.99 4.88
N GLY A 140 -7.09 -25.72 4.65
CA GLY A 140 -6.57 -24.39 4.30
C GLY A 140 -6.72 -23.98 2.84
N GLU A 141 -7.13 -24.90 1.94
CA GLU A 141 -7.12 -24.70 0.50
C GLU A 141 -7.99 -23.53 0.02
N LEU A 142 -9.24 -23.46 0.55
CA LEU A 142 -10.13 -22.33 0.21
C LEU A 142 -9.59 -21.01 0.70
N ALA A 143 -8.99 -20.98 1.90
CA ALA A 143 -8.37 -19.79 2.42
C ALA A 143 -7.15 -19.36 1.57
N ALA A 144 -6.33 -20.34 1.11
CA ALA A 144 -5.22 -20.08 0.21
C ALA A 144 -5.69 -19.45 -1.10
N MET A 145 -6.78 -20.00 -1.70
CA MET A 145 -7.33 -19.44 -2.93
C MET A 145 -7.84 -18.01 -2.75
N VAL A 146 -8.48 -17.69 -1.61
CA VAL A 146 -8.92 -16.32 -1.29
C VAL A 146 -7.72 -15.38 -1.19
N VAL A 147 -6.65 -15.79 -0.49
CA VAL A 147 -5.43 -14.97 -0.35
C VAL A 147 -4.75 -14.77 -1.69
N VAL A 148 -4.58 -15.84 -2.49
CA VAL A 148 -3.97 -15.73 -3.83
C VAL A 148 -4.76 -14.77 -4.72
N ASP A 149 -6.09 -14.89 -4.78
CA ASP A 149 -6.92 -14.01 -5.60
C ASP A 149 -6.76 -12.54 -5.18
N ALA A 150 -6.87 -12.27 -3.89
CA ALA A 150 -6.77 -10.91 -3.36
C ALA A 150 -5.38 -10.29 -3.56
N VAL A 151 -4.30 -11.07 -3.43
CA VAL A 151 -2.92 -10.62 -3.61
C VAL A 151 -2.58 -10.46 -5.09
N ALA A 152 -2.91 -11.45 -5.91
CA ALA A 152 -2.56 -11.48 -7.33
C ALA A 152 -3.17 -10.30 -8.12
N ARG A 153 -4.39 -9.87 -7.78
CA ARG A 153 -5.03 -8.72 -8.45
C ARG A 153 -4.36 -7.37 -8.13
N LEU A 154 -3.45 -7.33 -7.15
CA LEU A 154 -2.63 -6.16 -6.82
C LEU A 154 -1.26 -6.18 -7.53
N VAL A 155 -0.92 -7.28 -8.18
CA VAL A 155 0.27 -7.36 -9.03
C VAL A 155 0.05 -6.52 -10.29
N PRO A 156 1.00 -5.65 -10.69
CA PRO A 156 0.87 -4.81 -11.88
C PRO A 156 0.45 -5.62 -13.12
N GLU A 157 -0.39 -5.05 -13.96
CA GLU A 157 -0.90 -5.61 -15.22
C GLU A 157 -1.84 -6.84 -15.10
N VAL A 158 -2.07 -7.37 -13.91
CA VAL A 158 -3.06 -8.47 -13.70
C VAL A 158 -4.48 -7.98 -13.96
N LEU A 159 -4.82 -6.77 -13.49
CA LEU A 159 -6.05 -6.07 -13.86
C LEU A 159 -5.76 -5.12 -15.01
N ASN A 160 -6.66 -5.06 -16.01
CA ASN A 160 -6.49 -4.23 -17.20
C ASN A 160 -6.68 -2.73 -16.96
N ASN A 161 -7.06 -2.31 -15.75
CA ASN A 161 -7.36 -0.91 -15.43
C ASN A 161 -6.94 -0.62 -13.99
N ASP A 162 -5.80 0.03 -13.82
CA ASP A 162 -5.25 0.42 -12.52
C ASP A 162 -6.14 1.44 -11.79
N GLU A 163 -6.94 2.25 -12.53
CA GLU A 163 -7.92 3.18 -11.93
C GLU A 163 -9.06 2.46 -11.18
N SER A 164 -9.33 1.18 -11.47
CA SER A 164 -10.40 0.47 -10.78
C SER A 164 -10.02 0.09 -9.34
N ALA A 165 -8.75 -0.14 -9.04
CA ALA A 165 -8.29 -0.48 -7.71
C ALA A 165 -8.41 0.69 -6.71
N GLU A 166 -8.25 1.94 -7.17
CA GLU A 166 -8.34 3.14 -6.34
C GLU A 166 -9.79 3.50 -5.93
N THR A 167 -10.80 3.00 -6.64
CA THR A 167 -12.21 3.30 -6.38
C THR A 167 -12.99 2.15 -5.74
N GLU A 168 -12.34 1.03 -5.50
CA GLU A 168 -12.94 -0.16 -4.89
C GLU A 168 -13.22 0.01 -3.38
N SER A 169 -14.01 -0.93 -2.84
CA SER A 169 -14.31 -0.98 -1.40
C SER A 169 -13.02 -1.07 -0.58
N PHE A 170 -13.05 -0.45 0.60
CA PHE A 170 -11.96 -0.31 1.58
C PHE A 170 -10.92 0.78 1.25
N HIS A 171 -11.00 1.40 0.08
CA HIS A 171 -10.22 2.61 -0.13
C HIS A 171 -10.78 3.75 0.74
N ASN A 172 -9.90 4.37 1.52
CA ASN A 172 -10.25 5.47 2.42
C ASN A 172 -11.37 5.16 3.43
N ASP A 173 -11.45 3.90 3.91
CA ASP A 173 -12.48 3.39 4.84
C ASP A 173 -13.93 3.47 4.32
N LEU A 174 -14.14 3.59 3.02
CA LEU A 174 -15.46 3.60 2.41
C LEU A 174 -15.73 2.34 1.59
N LEU A 175 -17.00 1.96 1.49
CA LEU A 175 -17.49 0.99 0.53
C LEU A 175 -17.71 1.67 -0.82
N GLU A 176 -17.59 0.90 -1.89
CA GLU A 176 -17.87 1.37 -3.24
C GLU A 176 -19.33 1.83 -3.41
N TYR A 177 -19.51 2.86 -4.22
CA TYR A 177 -20.83 3.36 -4.62
C TYR A 177 -21.61 2.34 -5.47
N PRO A 178 -22.95 2.48 -5.62
CA PRO A 178 -23.75 1.57 -6.45
C PRO A 178 -23.43 1.72 -7.93
N GLN A 179 -23.21 0.60 -8.60
CA GLN A 179 -22.98 0.51 -10.03
C GLN A 179 -24.29 0.21 -10.78
N TYR A 180 -24.41 0.75 -11.99
CA TYR A 180 -25.57 0.55 -12.85
C TYR A 180 -25.12 0.17 -14.27
N SER A 181 -25.78 -0.84 -14.84
CA SER A 181 -25.59 -1.28 -16.22
C SER A 181 -26.80 -0.94 -17.09
N ARG A 182 -26.70 -1.16 -18.39
CA ARG A 182 -27.83 -1.08 -19.31
C ARG A 182 -28.81 -2.24 -19.11
N PRO A 183 -30.11 -2.05 -19.32
CA PRO A 183 -30.78 -0.84 -19.81
C PRO A 183 -30.96 0.25 -18.75
N GLU A 184 -31.25 1.50 -19.17
CA GLU A 184 -31.47 2.65 -18.28
C GLU A 184 -32.68 2.48 -17.37
N ASP A 185 -33.72 1.80 -17.83
CA ASP A 185 -34.89 1.40 -17.04
C ASP A 185 -34.96 -0.11 -16.96
N TRP A 186 -34.88 -0.65 -15.74
CA TRP A 186 -35.06 -2.07 -15.45
C TRP A 186 -36.23 -2.27 -14.50
N HIS A 187 -37.34 -2.75 -15.03
CA HIS A 187 -38.60 -2.97 -14.28
C HIS A 187 -39.09 -1.70 -13.54
N GLY A 188 -39.03 -0.54 -14.17
CA GLY A 188 -39.41 0.73 -13.58
C GLY A 188 -38.40 1.35 -12.63
N LYS A 189 -37.25 0.70 -12.41
CA LYS A 189 -36.12 1.22 -11.64
C LYS A 189 -35.14 1.86 -12.62
N LYS A 190 -35.01 3.18 -12.53
CA LYS A 190 -34.17 3.96 -13.45
C LYS A 190 -32.75 4.19 -12.91
N VAL A 191 -31.79 4.27 -13.80
CA VAL A 191 -30.47 4.77 -13.51
C VAL A 191 -30.58 6.23 -13.04
N PRO A 192 -29.87 6.65 -11.97
CA PRO A 192 -29.87 8.05 -11.53
C PRO A 192 -29.47 9.02 -12.64
N GLU A 193 -30.25 10.08 -12.85
CA GLU A 193 -30.05 11.04 -13.94
C GLU A 193 -28.67 11.70 -13.92
N VAL A 194 -28.07 11.87 -12.72
CA VAL A 194 -26.73 12.44 -12.58
C VAL A 194 -25.67 11.60 -13.31
N LEU A 195 -25.82 10.28 -13.36
CA LEU A 195 -24.90 9.37 -14.06
C LEU A 195 -25.02 9.46 -15.58
N LEU A 196 -26.16 9.94 -16.09
CA LEU A 196 -26.44 10.13 -17.51
C LEU A 196 -26.06 11.53 -17.98
N SER A 197 -25.72 12.45 -17.06
CA SER A 197 -25.50 13.88 -17.35
C SER A 197 -24.19 14.20 -18.08
N GLY A 198 -23.22 13.28 -18.12
CA GLY A 198 -21.87 13.52 -18.63
C GLY A 198 -21.04 14.52 -17.79
N ASN A 199 -21.58 15.04 -16.69
CA ASN A 199 -20.90 15.99 -15.83
C ASN A 199 -20.05 15.26 -14.78
N HIS A 200 -18.77 15.05 -15.07
CA HIS A 200 -17.83 14.32 -14.21
C HIS A 200 -17.81 14.86 -12.77
N LYS A 201 -17.85 16.17 -12.55
CA LYS A 201 -17.85 16.76 -11.21
C LYS A 201 -19.09 16.37 -10.41
N LYS A 202 -20.26 16.40 -11.03
CA LYS A 202 -21.51 16.00 -10.37
C LYS A 202 -21.55 14.48 -10.13
N ILE A 203 -21.05 13.71 -11.09
CA ILE A 203 -20.95 12.25 -10.97
C ILE A 203 -20.02 11.86 -9.81
N SER A 204 -18.84 12.46 -9.72
CA SER A 204 -17.90 12.18 -8.61
C SER A 204 -18.48 12.56 -7.24
N ALA A 205 -19.13 13.70 -7.14
CA ALA A 205 -19.80 14.12 -5.90
C ALA A 205 -20.90 13.14 -5.50
N TRP A 206 -21.74 12.71 -6.45
CA TRP A 206 -22.80 11.74 -6.20
C TRP A 206 -22.23 10.37 -5.79
N ARG A 207 -21.17 9.89 -6.47
CA ARG A 207 -20.49 8.63 -6.12
C ARG A 207 -20.00 8.64 -4.68
N ARG A 208 -19.34 9.74 -4.29
CA ARG A 208 -18.86 9.90 -2.92
C ARG A 208 -20.01 9.87 -1.90
N GLU A 209 -21.06 10.63 -2.12
CA GLU A 209 -22.25 10.64 -1.26
C GLU A 209 -22.85 9.23 -1.12
N GLN A 210 -22.94 8.47 -2.21
CA GLN A 210 -23.45 7.11 -2.16
C GLN A 210 -22.53 6.15 -1.42
N SER A 211 -21.20 6.31 -1.54
CA SER A 211 -20.21 5.53 -0.78
C SER A 211 -20.33 5.80 0.71
N GLU A 212 -20.40 7.07 1.11
CA GLU A 212 -20.57 7.47 2.51
C GLU A 212 -21.85 6.87 3.10
N ARG A 213 -23.01 7.06 2.44
CA ARG A 213 -24.30 6.51 2.90
C ARG A 213 -24.27 4.98 2.99
N ARG A 214 -23.76 4.30 1.97
CA ARG A 214 -23.68 2.83 1.96
C ARG A 214 -22.77 2.30 3.07
N THR A 215 -21.67 3.00 3.35
CA THR A 215 -20.72 2.63 4.41
C THR A 215 -21.39 2.82 5.78
N GLU A 216 -22.06 3.94 6.00
CA GLU A 216 -22.81 4.18 7.23
C GLU A 216 -23.85 3.10 7.51
N GLU A 217 -24.62 2.69 6.48
CA GLU A 217 -25.67 1.69 6.59
C GLU A 217 -25.14 0.25 6.80
N ARG A 218 -24.02 -0.11 6.17
CA ARG A 218 -23.58 -1.51 6.08
C ARG A 218 -22.31 -1.84 6.86
N ARG A 219 -21.45 -0.86 7.07
CA ARG A 219 -20.18 -0.99 7.76
C ARG A 219 -19.94 0.23 8.67
N PRO A 220 -20.78 0.39 9.74
CA PRO A 220 -20.67 1.51 10.65
C PRO A 220 -19.30 1.59 11.35
N ASP A 221 -18.60 0.49 11.47
CA ASP A 221 -17.21 0.41 11.96
C ASP A 221 -16.23 1.17 11.04
N LEU A 222 -16.31 0.99 9.73
CA LEU A 222 -15.50 1.73 8.75
C LEU A 222 -15.94 3.20 8.69
N TYR A 223 -17.24 3.44 8.72
CA TYR A 223 -17.76 4.81 8.69
C TYR A 223 -17.31 5.64 9.87
N ALA A 224 -17.22 5.04 11.06
CA ALA A 224 -16.67 5.71 12.25
C ALA A 224 -15.20 6.12 12.05
N LYS A 225 -14.37 5.25 11.45
CA LYS A 225 -12.97 5.58 11.09
C LYS A 225 -12.91 6.72 10.08
N TYR A 226 -13.72 6.64 9.01
CA TYR A 226 -13.83 7.69 8.01
C TYR A 226 -14.24 9.03 8.64
N GLN A 227 -15.26 9.05 9.49
CA GLN A 227 -15.71 10.26 10.19
C GLN A 227 -14.61 10.85 11.08
N GLU A 228 -13.84 10.02 11.78
CA GLU A 228 -12.72 10.51 12.59
C GLU A 228 -11.65 11.16 11.73
N LYS A 229 -11.26 10.56 10.61
CA LYS A 229 -10.35 11.19 9.62
C LYS A 229 -10.88 12.55 9.16
N GLN A 230 -12.16 12.65 8.79
CA GLN A 230 -12.78 13.91 8.35
C GLN A 230 -12.79 14.97 9.47
N ARG A 231 -13.01 14.57 10.73
CA ARG A 231 -12.92 15.44 11.90
C ARG A 231 -11.51 15.99 12.07
N VAL A 232 -10.50 15.14 11.98
CA VAL A 232 -9.08 15.53 12.10
C VAL A 232 -8.71 16.48 10.97
N ILE A 233 -9.02 16.16 9.71
CA ILE A 233 -8.78 17.04 8.56
C ILE A 233 -9.41 18.42 8.78
N LYS A 234 -10.67 18.46 9.24
CA LYS A 234 -11.35 19.72 9.53
C LYS A 234 -10.68 20.54 10.63
N LYS A 235 -10.22 19.88 11.71
CA LYS A 235 -9.47 20.56 12.80
C LYS A 235 -8.15 21.15 12.30
N LEU A 236 -7.40 20.37 11.52
CA LEU A 236 -6.09 20.78 11.00
C LEU A 236 -6.21 21.88 9.93
N SER A 237 -7.34 21.97 9.24
CA SER A 237 -7.58 22.95 8.16
C SER A 237 -7.53 24.41 8.63
N ALA A 238 -7.71 24.68 9.93
CA ALA A 238 -7.54 26.01 10.52
C ALA A 238 -6.11 26.57 10.37
N LYS A 239 -5.10 25.69 10.27
CA LYS A 239 -3.69 26.02 10.01
C LYS A 239 -3.16 25.18 8.84
N LYS A 240 -3.86 25.20 7.73
CA LYS A 240 -3.65 24.36 6.56
C LYS A 240 -2.19 24.26 6.10
N ARG A 241 -1.46 25.39 6.06
CA ARG A 241 -0.05 25.40 5.67
C ARG A 241 0.84 24.52 6.53
N ILE A 242 0.63 24.56 7.86
CA ILE A 242 1.46 23.83 8.82
C ILE A 242 1.14 22.33 8.79
N PHE A 243 -0.11 21.97 8.55
CA PHE A 243 -0.60 20.58 8.65
C PHE A 243 -0.97 19.96 7.31
N ILE A 244 -0.51 20.55 6.19
CA ILE A 244 -0.88 20.05 4.86
C ILE A 244 -0.47 18.59 4.65
N HIS A 245 0.73 18.19 5.12
CA HIS A 245 1.21 16.82 5.06
C HIS A 245 0.25 15.85 5.77
N MET A 246 -0.17 16.16 7.00
CA MET A 246 -1.11 15.34 7.76
C MET A 246 -2.49 15.27 7.09
N MET A 247 -2.97 16.41 6.59
CA MET A 247 -4.28 16.50 5.92
C MET A 247 -4.32 15.72 4.62
N GLU A 248 -3.31 15.89 3.76
CA GLU A 248 -3.23 15.18 2.48
C GLU A 248 -3.01 13.69 2.68
N THR A 249 -2.16 13.29 3.62
CA THR A 249 -1.97 11.88 3.97
C THR A 249 -3.29 11.20 4.37
N LEU A 250 -4.10 11.85 5.21
CA LEU A 250 -5.42 11.33 5.58
C LEU A 250 -6.41 11.36 4.41
N SER A 251 -6.42 12.45 3.61
CA SER A 251 -7.32 12.60 2.47
C SER A 251 -7.05 11.56 1.37
N ARG A 252 -5.81 11.16 1.20
CA ARG A 252 -5.36 10.13 0.25
C ARG A 252 -5.53 8.71 0.77
N GLY A 253 -5.98 8.53 2.01
CA GLY A 253 -6.14 7.20 2.62
C GLY A 253 -4.83 6.52 3.03
N LEU A 254 -3.69 7.23 3.02
CA LEU A 254 -2.36 6.69 3.33
C LEU A 254 -2.13 6.53 4.85
N GLY A 255 -2.92 7.24 5.69
CA GLY A 255 -2.73 7.31 7.13
C GLY A 255 -3.94 6.86 7.94
N GLU A 256 -3.67 6.38 9.13
CA GLU A 256 -4.63 6.05 10.19
C GLU A 256 -4.46 7.02 11.35
N VAL A 257 -5.59 7.48 11.94
CA VAL A 257 -5.55 8.32 13.14
C VAL A 257 -5.39 7.42 14.36
N LEU A 258 -4.26 7.52 15.06
CA LEU A 258 -4.02 6.78 16.31
C LEU A 258 -4.40 7.59 17.54
N TYR A 259 -4.33 8.92 17.45
CA TYR A 259 -4.72 9.83 18.53
C TYR A 259 -5.26 11.14 17.98
N SER A 260 -6.32 11.68 18.62
CA SER A 260 -6.90 12.98 18.23
C SER A 260 -7.61 13.64 19.42
N GLU A 261 -6.96 14.62 20.05
CA GLU A 261 -7.52 15.44 21.12
C GLU A 261 -7.13 16.91 20.90
N GLY A 262 -8.12 17.78 20.68
CA GLY A 262 -7.83 19.18 20.31
C GLY A 262 -7.04 19.28 19.02
N LYS A 263 -5.84 19.87 19.08
CA LYS A 263 -4.86 19.93 18.00
C LYS A 263 -3.76 18.86 18.12
N ASN A 264 -3.81 18.07 19.19
CA ASN A 264 -2.89 16.96 19.41
C ASN A 264 -3.35 15.81 18.53
N VAL A 265 -2.55 15.45 17.54
CA VAL A 265 -2.88 14.45 16.53
C VAL A 265 -1.68 13.57 16.27
N LEU A 266 -1.90 12.27 16.26
CA LEU A 266 -0.94 11.28 15.79
C LEU A 266 -1.57 10.51 14.63
N ILE A 267 -0.88 10.52 13.49
CA ILE A 267 -1.20 9.77 12.29
C ILE A 267 -0.10 8.75 12.06
N TYR A 268 -0.46 7.53 11.77
CA TYR A 268 0.46 6.46 11.40
C TYR A 268 0.23 6.06 9.95
N LEU A 269 1.32 5.88 9.20
CA LEU A 269 1.32 5.41 7.81
C LEU A 269 1.74 3.94 7.81
N PRO A 270 0.79 3.02 7.86
CA PRO A 270 1.09 1.62 8.12
C PRO A 270 1.88 0.92 7.01
N GLU A 271 1.80 1.39 5.77
CA GLU A 271 2.51 0.79 4.64
C GLU A 271 4.03 1.01 4.69
N ILE A 272 4.45 2.09 5.32
CA ILE A 272 5.85 2.50 5.38
C ILE A 272 6.41 2.63 6.80
N GLY A 273 5.57 2.34 7.79
CA GLY A 273 5.97 2.45 9.20
C GLY A 273 6.24 3.87 9.69
N ASN A 274 5.84 4.90 8.96
CA ASN A 274 6.07 6.29 9.33
C ASN A 274 4.97 6.82 10.25
N ALA A 275 5.29 7.86 11.03
CA ALA A 275 4.32 8.57 11.84
C ALA A 275 4.43 10.08 11.65
N MET A 276 3.31 10.77 11.80
CA MET A 276 3.23 12.23 11.80
C MET A 276 2.53 12.68 13.07
N LEU A 277 3.15 13.51 13.87
CA LEU A 277 2.56 13.96 15.12
C LEU A 277 2.62 15.47 15.32
N ASN A 278 1.58 16.01 15.94
CA ASN A 278 1.55 17.35 16.50
C ASN A 278 1.09 17.28 17.96
N ALA A 279 1.93 17.77 18.87
CA ALA A 279 1.61 17.91 20.29
C ALA A 279 1.71 19.38 20.71
N GLU A 280 0.70 19.88 21.44
CA GLU A 280 0.70 21.23 22.00
C GLU A 280 1.51 21.30 23.31
N ASP A 281 1.65 20.18 24.01
CA ASP A 281 2.39 20.04 25.28
C ASP A 281 3.00 18.66 25.45
N GLU A 282 3.82 18.50 26.50
CA GLU A 282 4.56 17.26 26.78
C GLU A 282 3.62 16.12 27.24
N GLU A 283 2.54 16.43 27.94
CA GLU A 283 1.58 15.45 28.41
C GLU A 283 0.94 14.68 27.23
N HIS A 284 0.52 15.42 26.20
CA HIS A 284 -0.04 14.81 25.00
C HIS A 284 1.04 14.08 24.18
N LEU A 285 2.26 14.60 24.13
CA LEU A 285 3.37 13.91 23.47
C LEU A 285 3.62 12.54 24.11
N GLU A 286 3.72 12.47 25.43
CA GLU A 286 3.92 11.23 26.18
C GLU A 286 2.78 10.21 26.00
N LYS A 287 1.55 10.68 25.83
CA LYS A 287 0.40 9.81 25.51
C LYS A 287 0.47 9.25 24.09
N MET A 288 1.01 9.98 23.13
CA MET A 288 1.05 9.59 21.73
C MET A 288 2.20 8.65 21.39
N LEU A 289 3.39 8.87 21.93
CA LEU A 289 4.60 8.10 21.56
C LEU A 289 4.45 6.58 21.76
N PRO A 290 3.84 6.08 22.87
CA PRO A 290 3.63 4.65 23.04
C PRO A 290 2.65 4.00 22.06
N LEU A 291 1.83 4.81 21.37
CA LEU A 291 0.87 4.33 20.37
C LEU A 291 1.53 4.08 19.01
N ILE A 292 2.75 4.57 18.78
CA ILE A 292 3.48 4.31 17.56
C ILE A 292 3.90 2.84 17.57
N PRO A 293 3.50 2.03 16.57
CA PRO A 293 3.86 0.62 16.50
C PRO A 293 5.37 0.40 16.53
N LYS A 294 5.82 -0.57 17.35
CA LYS A 294 7.26 -0.90 17.49
C LYS A 294 7.89 -1.53 16.23
N ALA A 295 7.07 -2.02 15.33
CA ALA A 295 7.51 -2.66 14.08
C ALA A 295 7.86 -1.62 13.00
N VAL A 296 8.46 -0.53 13.42
CA VAL A 296 8.94 0.50 12.52
C VAL A 296 10.29 0.03 12.00
N SER A 297 10.47 -0.03 10.69
CA SER A 297 11.73 -0.43 10.06
C SER A 297 12.87 0.53 10.45
N GLU A 298 14.12 0.12 10.26
CA GLU A 298 15.30 0.98 10.44
C GLU A 298 15.25 2.28 9.62
N HIS A 299 14.35 2.35 8.63
CA HIS A 299 14.13 3.50 7.74
C HIS A 299 12.89 4.33 8.08
N SER A 300 12.23 4.06 9.19
CA SER A 300 11.00 4.75 9.55
C SER A 300 11.25 6.18 10.00
N ILE A 301 10.35 7.06 9.60
CA ILE A 301 10.44 8.50 9.86
C ILE A 301 9.28 8.92 10.77
N VAL A 302 9.60 9.70 11.80
CA VAL A 302 8.58 10.42 12.58
C VAL A 302 8.66 11.90 12.24
N THR A 303 7.62 12.39 11.54
CA THR A 303 7.50 13.83 11.25
C THR A 303 6.89 14.53 12.45
N VAL A 304 7.59 15.51 12.99
CA VAL A 304 7.21 16.24 14.19
C VAL A 304 7.51 17.72 14.00
N THR A 305 6.82 18.59 14.76
CA THR A 305 7.20 19.99 14.82
C THR A 305 8.58 20.16 15.50
N ASP A 306 9.37 21.12 15.04
CA ASP A 306 10.74 21.40 15.49
C ASP A 306 10.90 21.39 17.02
N ARG A 307 9.92 21.93 17.74
CA ARG A 307 9.86 21.95 19.20
C ARG A 307 10.09 20.58 19.87
N TRP A 308 9.67 19.49 19.23
CA TRP A 308 9.69 18.14 19.82
C TRP A 308 10.77 17.24 19.24
N ASN A 309 11.54 17.74 18.29
CA ASN A 309 12.52 16.95 17.55
C ASN A 309 13.52 16.22 18.48
N GLU A 310 14.17 16.94 19.40
CA GLU A 310 15.15 16.35 20.33
C GLU A 310 14.49 15.31 21.24
N ARG A 311 13.32 15.66 21.82
CA ARG A 311 12.61 14.79 22.75
C ARG A 311 12.11 13.50 22.11
N VAL A 312 11.56 13.58 20.90
CA VAL A 312 11.09 12.41 20.14
C VAL A 312 12.28 11.53 19.73
N SER A 313 13.37 12.13 19.26
CA SER A 313 14.60 11.39 18.91
C SER A 313 15.18 10.64 20.10
N GLU A 314 15.21 11.25 21.28
CA GLU A 314 15.68 10.63 22.51
C GLU A 314 14.82 9.42 22.91
N ILE A 315 13.47 9.58 22.92
CA ILE A 315 12.54 8.55 23.38
C ILE A 315 12.50 7.37 22.41
N LEU A 316 12.49 7.65 21.10
CA LEU A 316 12.38 6.61 20.06
C LEU A 316 13.71 6.06 19.57
N GLY A 317 14.85 6.63 20.07
CA GLY A 317 16.18 6.14 19.72
C GLY A 317 16.64 6.53 18.32
N TYR A 318 16.12 7.63 17.73
CA TYR A 318 16.59 8.12 16.44
C TYR A 318 17.94 8.81 16.54
N HIS A 319 18.84 8.52 15.59
CA HIS A 319 20.19 9.06 15.56
C HIS A 319 20.38 10.25 14.61
N GLY A 320 19.33 10.67 13.93
CA GLY A 320 19.38 11.78 12.98
C GLY A 320 18.05 12.50 12.86
N SER A 321 18.12 13.78 12.52
CA SER A 321 16.95 14.59 12.19
C SER A 321 17.22 15.48 10.99
N MET A 322 16.16 15.79 10.23
CA MET A 322 16.22 16.66 9.07
C MET A 322 15.22 17.79 9.26
N LEU A 323 15.70 19.03 9.38
CA LEU A 323 14.83 20.19 9.45
C LEU A 323 14.36 20.59 8.06
N CYS A 324 13.04 20.63 7.87
CA CYS A 324 12.41 20.96 6.61
C CYS A 324 11.40 22.09 6.76
N SER A 325 11.34 22.94 5.75
CA SER A 325 10.22 23.84 5.51
C SER A 325 9.19 23.16 4.64
N GLN A 326 7.92 23.49 4.85
CA GLN A 326 6.81 22.91 4.09
C GLN A 326 6.32 23.91 3.04
N ALA A 327 6.25 23.46 1.78
CA ALA A 327 5.69 24.24 0.68
C ALA A 327 4.41 23.59 0.17
N CYS A 328 3.41 24.37 -0.20
CA CYS A 328 2.18 23.84 -0.81
C CYS A 328 1.63 24.76 -1.90
N TYR A 329 1.04 24.14 -2.95
CA TYR A 329 0.38 24.86 -4.02
C TYR A 329 -1.14 24.87 -3.81
N THR A 330 -1.67 26.04 -3.46
CA THR A 330 -3.11 26.20 -3.15
C THR A 330 -3.88 27.04 -4.15
N ARG A 331 -3.22 27.49 -5.25
CA ARG A 331 -3.86 28.28 -6.29
C ARG A 331 -4.74 27.43 -7.20
N GLY A 332 -5.83 28.00 -7.70
CA GLY A 332 -6.80 27.29 -8.55
C GLY A 332 -6.35 27.06 -10.00
N GLU A 333 -5.28 27.71 -10.46
CA GLU A 333 -4.85 27.68 -11.87
C GLU A 333 -3.75 26.65 -12.12
N PRO A 334 -3.75 25.97 -13.30
CA PRO A 334 -2.66 25.08 -13.67
C PRO A 334 -1.38 25.89 -13.95
N LEU A 335 -0.23 25.29 -13.64
CA LEU A 335 1.06 25.88 -13.94
C LEU A 335 1.45 25.66 -15.41
N PRO A 336 2.13 26.64 -16.04
CA PRO A 336 2.65 26.46 -17.38
C PRO A 336 3.79 25.43 -17.40
N VAL A 337 3.66 24.42 -18.25
CA VAL A 337 4.71 23.43 -18.53
C VAL A 337 5.36 23.77 -19.87
N LYS A 338 6.59 24.27 -19.82
CA LYS A 338 7.33 24.73 -21.01
C LYS A 338 7.86 23.57 -21.85
N HIS A 339 8.50 22.59 -21.19
CA HIS A 339 9.00 21.37 -21.83
C HIS A 339 7.99 20.25 -21.62
N LYS A 340 7.45 19.72 -22.74
CA LYS A 340 6.27 18.82 -22.69
C LYS A 340 6.60 17.33 -22.83
N ASP A 341 7.83 16.97 -23.18
CA ASP A 341 8.22 15.56 -23.27
C ASP A 341 8.57 15.05 -21.85
N ILE A 342 7.52 14.88 -21.06
CA ILE A 342 7.57 14.33 -19.71
C ILE A 342 6.78 13.04 -19.73
N ARG A 343 7.42 11.95 -19.26
CA ARG A 343 6.86 10.60 -19.28
C ARG A 343 7.02 9.96 -17.92
N GLN A 344 6.09 9.08 -17.58
CA GLN A 344 6.25 8.17 -16.44
C GLN A 344 7.45 7.25 -16.70
N LEU A 345 8.31 7.09 -15.71
CA LEU A 345 9.47 6.20 -15.80
C LEU A 345 9.05 4.75 -15.58
N THR A 346 9.84 3.85 -16.16
CA THR A 346 9.66 2.40 -16.10
C THR A 346 10.86 1.75 -15.39
N VAL A 347 10.82 0.44 -15.24
CA VAL A 347 11.92 -0.32 -14.64
C VAL A 347 13.27 -0.15 -15.36
N GLU A 348 13.25 0.27 -16.62
CA GLU A 348 14.47 0.49 -17.41
C GLU A 348 15.29 1.68 -16.90
N GLU A 349 14.61 2.69 -16.31
CA GLU A 349 15.26 3.89 -15.81
C GLU A 349 15.68 3.80 -14.31
N ILE A 350 15.41 2.69 -13.62
CA ILE A 350 15.79 2.51 -12.21
C ILE A 350 17.28 2.81 -11.97
N PRO A 351 18.23 2.26 -12.77
CA PRO A 351 19.66 2.54 -12.54
C PRO A 351 19.99 4.03 -12.62
N TYR A 352 19.39 4.73 -13.59
CA TYR A 352 19.60 6.18 -13.74
C TYR A 352 19.06 6.96 -12.55
N VAL A 353 17.87 6.65 -12.07
CA VAL A 353 17.28 7.35 -10.91
C VAL A 353 18.07 7.04 -9.63
N ALA A 354 18.44 5.78 -9.40
CA ALA A 354 19.21 5.37 -8.23
C ALA A 354 20.62 6.00 -8.17
N GLU A 355 21.26 6.19 -9.33
CA GLU A 355 22.56 6.88 -9.41
C GLU A 355 22.47 8.36 -8.96
N HIS A 356 21.34 9.02 -9.19
CA HIS A 356 21.18 10.46 -8.97
C HIS A 356 20.31 10.85 -7.77
N TYR A 357 19.65 9.88 -7.13
CA TYR A 357 18.84 10.10 -5.94
C TYR A 357 19.47 9.43 -4.70
N HIS A 358 19.96 10.23 -3.76
CA HIS A 358 20.77 9.76 -2.64
C HIS A 358 20.03 9.77 -1.27
N LEU A 359 18.74 10.13 -1.24
CA LEU A 359 17.93 10.13 0.00
C LEU A 359 17.15 8.81 0.18
N GLY A 360 17.31 7.86 -0.73
CA GLY A 360 16.75 6.52 -0.67
C GLY A 360 17.67 5.52 -1.39
N ASP A 361 17.52 4.25 -1.08
CA ASP A 361 18.24 3.17 -1.75
C ASP A 361 17.56 2.77 -3.09
N GLU A 362 18.16 1.83 -3.81
CA GLU A 362 17.62 1.33 -5.08
C GLU A 362 16.25 0.63 -4.89
N ILE A 363 16.02 0.01 -3.74
CA ILE A 363 14.74 -0.64 -3.42
C ILE A 363 13.65 0.42 -3.36
N TYR A 364 13.88 1.51 -2.65
CA TYR A 364 12.96 2.65 -2.58
C TYR A 364 12.65 3.25 -3.96
N VAL A 365 13.68 3.46 -4.79
CA VAL A 365 13.52 3.97 -6.16
C VAL A 365 12.66 3.02 -6.99
N ARG A 366 12.91 1.73 -6.90
CA ARG A 366 12.14 0.68 -7.60
C ARG A 366 10.67 0.71 -7.20
N GLU A 367 10.39 0.81 -5.91
CA GLU A 367 9.01 0.91 -5.39
C GLU A 367 8.29 2.16 -5.92
N ARG A 368 8.96 3.33 -5.94
CA ARG A 368 8.35 4.56 -6.45
C ARG A 368 8.08 4.52 -7.95
N ILE A 369 8.99 3.95 -8.72
CA ILE A 369 8.80 3.74 -10.17
C ILE A 369 7.68 2.74 -10.42
N ALA A 370 7.64 1.61 -9.70
CA ALA A 370 6.59 0.60 -9.82
C ALA A 370 5.20 1.17 -9.43
N ALA A 371 5.14 2.08 -8.46
CA ALA A 371 3.92 2.80 -8.09
C ALA A 371 3.47 3.84 -9.14
N GLY A 372 4.28 4.10 -10.18
CA GLY A 372 3.97 5.10 -11.20
C GLY A 372 4.18 6.55 -10.76
N ASP A 373 4.93 6.77 -9.70
CA ASP A 373 5.10 8.04 -9.01
C ASP A 373 6.31 8.85 -9.49
N VAL A 374 7.10 8.34 -10.45
CA VAL A 374 8.30 9.02 -10.95
C VAL A 374 8.18 9.34 -12.43
N PHE A 375 8.49 10.60 -12.78
CA PHE A 375 8.35 11.15 -14.14
C PHE A 375 9.68 11.72 -14.62
N GLY A 376 10.09 11.34 -15.82
CA GLY A 376 11.31 11.82 -16.46
C GLY A 376 11.03 12.86 -17.54
N ILE A 377 11.94 13.82 -17.69
CA ILE A 377 11.92 14.81 -18.77
C ILE A 377 12.97 14.48 -19.81
N TYR A 378 12.58 14.49 -21.07
CA TYR A 378 13.42 14.11 -22.20
C TYR A 378 13.72 15.29 -23.10
N ILE A 379 14.96 15.37 -23.58
CA ILE A 379 15.40 16.32 -24.61
C ILE A 379 16.04 15.48 -25.73
N GLU A 380 15.53 15.61 -26.94
CA GLU A 380 15.97 14.84 -28.12
C GLU A 380 16.05 13.31 -27.85
N GLY A 381 15.09 12.81 -27.06
CA GLY A 381 15.02 11.39 -26.70
C GLY A 381 15.95 10.94 -25.56
N LYS A 382 16.79 11.83 -25.02
CA LYS A 382 17.65 11.56 -23.85
C LYS A 382 16.93 11.99 -22.56
N LEU A 383 16.94 11.12 -21.54
CA LEU A 383 16.48 11.46 -20.19
C LEU A 383 17.45 12.45 -19.55
N CYS A 384 16.96 13.61 -19.14
CA CYS A 384 17.78 14.75 -18.64
C CYS A 384 17.45 15.13 -17.20
N GLY A 385 16.45 14.51 -16.60
CA GLY A 385 16.06 14.78 -15.23
C GLY A 385 14.76 14.06 -14.88
N PHE A 386 14.43 14.03 -13.62
CA PHE A 386 13.21 13.39 -13.11
C PHE A 386 12.65 14.12 -11.89
N ILE A 387 11.39 13.81 -11.56
CA ILE A 387 10.68 14.21 -10.35
C ILE A 387 9.79 13.07 -9.90
N GLY A 388 9.52 12.96 -8.60
CA GLY A 388 8.60 11.95 -8.10
C GLY A 388 7.83 12.37 -6.86
N CYS A 389 6.98 11.45 -6.39
CA CYS A 389 6.28 11.55 -5.11
C CYS A 389 6.89 10.57 -4.11
N HIS A 390 7.02 11.00 -2.87
CA HIS A 390 7.35 10.16 -1.74
C HIS A 390 6.14 9.32 -1.28
N ASN A 391 6.37 8.33 -0.44
CA ASN A 391 5.35 7.44 0.08
C ASN A 391 4.25 8.15 0.88
N ASP A 392 4.54 9.33 1.45
CA ASP A 392 3.57 10.18 2.13
C ASP A 392 2.76 11.06 1.16
N GLY A 393 3.07 10.98 -0.14
CA GLY A 393 2.44 11.77 -1.20
C GLY A 393 3.05 13.16 -1.41
N SER A 394 4.11 13.53 -0.68
CA SER A 394 4.84 14.78 -0.93
C SER A 394 5.61 14.72 -2.24
N MET A 395 5.70 15.84 -2.93
CA MET A 395 6.55 15.99 -4.11
C MET A 395 8.02 16.04 -3.68
N GLY A 396 8.88 15.35 -4.42
CA GLY A 396 10.31 15.31 -4.16
C GLY A 396 11.08 14.63 -5.28
N MET A 397 12.20 14.00 -4.96
CA MET A 397 13.03 13.27 -5.94
C MET A 397 13.43 14.11 -7.16
N LEU A 398 13.47 15.45 -7.05
CA LEU A 398 13.74 16.33 -8.18
C LEU A 398 15.24 16.38 -8.50
N TYR A 399 15.58 15.96 -9.70
CA TYR A 399 16.92 16.02 -10.26
C TYR A 399 16.92 16.51 -11.70
N VAL A 400 17.91 17.31 -12.08
CA VAL A 400 18.19 17.70 -13.47
C VAL A 400 19.69 17.64 -13.69
N GLU A 401 20.14 16.98 -14.75
CA GLU A 401 21.54 16.88 -15.15
C GLU A 401 22.19 18.28 -15.27
N ASP A 402 23.42 18.43 -14.84
CA ASP A 402 24.14 19.72 -14.78
C ASP A 402 24.16 20.43 -16.14
N ALA A 403 24.35 19.68 -17.23
CA ALA A 403 24.36 20.21 -18.59
C ALA A 403 23.03 20.84 -19.03
N TYR A 404 21.92 20.47 -18.39
CA TYR A 404 20.57 20.92 -18.73
C TYR A 404 19.97 21.88 -17.69
N ARG A 405 20.73 22.25 -16.66
CA ARG A 405 20.28 23.18 -15.63
C ARG A 405 20.08 24.60 -16.21
N ARG A 406 19.27 25.41 -15.51
CA ARG A 406 18.91 26.80 -15.85
C ARG A 406 18.18 26.97 -17.20
N GLN A 407 17.66 25.87 -17.78
CA GLN A 407 16.87 25.89 -19.01
C GLN A 407 15.36 25.78 -18.75
N GLY A 408 14.96 25.68 -17.47
CA GLY A 408 13.54 25.59 -17.07
C GLY A 408 13.01 24.17 -16.94
N LEU A 409 13.87 23.12 -17.03
CA LEU A 409 13.44 21.73 -16.92
C LEU A 409 12.85 21.41 -15.54
N ALA A 410 13.52 21.82 -14.46
CA ALA A 410 13.03 21.61 -13.09
C ALA A 410 11.63 22.24 -12.89
N ALA A 411 11.42 23.47 -13.39
CA ALA A 411 10.13 24.14 -13.31
C ALA A 411 9.05 23.43 -14.16
N SER A 412 9.44 22.79 -15.27
CA SER A 412 8.51 22.02 -16.10
C SER A 412 8.12 20.70 -15.44
N LEU A 413 9.08 19.99 -14.84
CA LEU A 413 8.85 18.77 -14.08
C LEU A 413 7.92 19.02 -12.89
N GLU A 414 8.24 20.01 -12.09
CA GLU A 414 7.45 20.33 -10.89
C GLU A 414 6.07 20.87 -11.25
N GLY A 415 5.98 21.75 -12.25
CA GLY A 415 4.70 22.24 -12.78
C GLY A 415 3.82 21.13 -13.34
N TYR A 416 4.42 20.14 -14.01
CA TYR A 416 3.72 18.94 -14.48
C TYR A 416 3.14 18.12 -13.31
N LEU A 417 3.96 17.83 -12.30
CA LEU A 417 3.54 17.02 -11.14
C LEU A 417 2.47 17.75 -10.31
N ILE A 418 2.63 19.08 -10.10
CA ILE A 418 1.60 19.91 -9.46
C ILE A 418 0.27 19.82 -10.20
N ASN A 419 0.27 19.97 -11.54
CA ASN A 419 -0.94 19.90 -12.32
C ASN A 419 -1.59 18.53 -12.23
N LYS A 420 -0.80 17.46 -12.34
CA LYS A 420 -1.26 16.07 -12.22
C LYS A 420 -1.93 15.78 -10.86
N GLN A 421 -1.31 16.15 -9.75
CA GLN A 421 -1.89 15.98 -8.41
C GLN A 421 -3.19 16.80 -8.25
N ARG A 422 -3.23 18.02 -8.80
CA ARG A 422 -4.44 18.85 -8.74
C ARG A 422 -5.59 18.29 -9.57
N GLU A 423 -5.32 17.71 -10.73
CA GLU A 423 -6.33 17.01 -11.55
C GLU A 423 -6.97 15.85 -10.79
N GLN A 424 -6.20 15.21 -9.92
CA GLN A 424 -6.67 14.18 -8.99
C GLN A 424 -7.37 14.74 -7.74
N GLY A 425 -7.52 16.06 -7.61
CA GLY A 425 -8.17 16.72 -6.48
C GLY A 425 -7.30 16.86 -5.23
N MET A 426 -6.00 16.59 -5.34
CA MET A 426 -5.04 16.68 -4.25
C MET A 426 -4.47 18.10 -4.13
N ILE A 427 -3.91 18.43 -2.97
CA ILE A 427 -3.14 19.65 -2.76
C ILE A 427 -1.66 19.29 -2.85
N PRO A 428 -0.95 19.74 -3.90
CA PRO A 428 0.48 19.47 -4.03
C PRO A 428 1.27 20.10 -2.88
N TYR A 429 2.16 19.33 -2.26
CA TYR A 429 3.04 19.82 -1.20
C TYR A 429 4.41 19.15 -1.26
N ALA A 430 5.40 19.81 -0.69
CA ALA A 430 6.77 19.32 -0.63
C ALA A 430 7.41 19.65 0.74
N HIS A 431 8.35 18.81 1.16
CA HIS A 431 9.26 19.08 2.26
C HIS A 431 10.59 19.56 1.68
N ILE A 432 11.01 20.76 2.05
CA ILE A 432 12.26 21.37 1.57
C ILE A 432 13.26 21.37 2.72
N VAL A 433 14.38 20.67 2.55
CA VAL A 433 15.47 20.67 3.52
C VAL A 433 15.98 22.10 3.72
N ASN A 434 16.06 22.52 4.97
CA ASN A 434 16.55 23.88 5.31
C ASN A 434 17.95 24.09 4.75
N GLY A 435 18.17 25.27 4.10
CA GLY A 435 19.41 25.58 3.41
C GLY A 435 19.46 25.14 1.93
N ASN A 436 18.45 24.47 1.42
CA ASN A 436 18.34 24.18 -0.02
C ASN A 436 17.74 25.39 -0.78
N GLU A 437 18.56 26.44 -0.92
CA GLU A 437 18.16 27.70 -1.55
C GLU A 437 17.62 27.50 -2.99
N ALA A 438 18.19 26.54 -3.73
CA ALA A 438 17.75 26.27 -5.11
C ALA A 438 16.30 25.76 -5.16
N SER A 439 15.94 24.89 -4.25
CA SER A 439 14.57 24.38 -4.11
C SER A 439 13.62 25.49 -3.63
N ILE A 440 14.02 26.25 -2.61
CA ILE A 440 13.22 27.37 -2.09
C ILE A 440 12.88 28.36 -3.22
N GLN A 441 13.88 28.81 -3.98
CA GLN A 441 13.68 29.76 -5.10
C GLN A 441 12.80 29.18 -6.22
N LEU A 442 12.91 27.88 -6.49
CA LEU A 442 12.06 27.19 -7.47
C LEU A 442 10.60 27.20 -7.02
N GLN A 443 10.34 26.79 -5.77
CA GLN A 443 9.00 26.73 -5.17
C GLN A 443 8.33 28.12 -5.14
N GLU A 444 9.05 29.15 -4.70
CA GLU A 444 8.56 30.53 -4.69
C GLU A 444 8.21 31.02 -6.09
N ARG A 445 9.07 30.76 -7.09
CA ARG A 445 8.82 31.13 -8.48
C ARG A 445 7.60 30.42 -9.08
N LEU A 446 7.32 29.20 -8.69
CA LEU A 446 6.12 28.45 -9.09
C LEU A 446 4.89 28.89 -8.28
N GLY A 447 5.07 29.73 -7.27
CA GLY A 447 3.99 30.29 -6.47
C GLY A 447 3.46 29.37 -5.40
N LEU A 448 4.28 28.41 -4.93
CA LEU A 448 3.98 27.67 -3.72
C LEU A 448 4.14 28.60 -2.51
N ASN A 449 3.30 28.34 -1.50
CA ASN A 449 3.38 29.01 -0.22
C ASN A 449 4.34 28.20 0.68
N LEU A 450 5.40 28.86 1.14
CA LEU A 450 6.39 28.38 2.11
C LEU A 450 5.93 28.64 3.54
#